data_a6a63a0ff34a2656c74e747f73a4b2a5
#
_entry.id   a6a63a0ff34a2656c74e747f73a4b2a5
#
_cell.length_a   1.000
_cell.length_b   1.000
_cell.length_c   1.000
_cell.angle_alpha   90.00
_cell.angle_beta   90.00
_cell.angle_gamma   90.00
#
_symmetry.space_group_name_H-M   'P 1'
#
loop_
_entity.id
_entity.type
_entity.pdbx_description
1 polymer ?
#
loop_
_entity_poly.entity_id
_entity_poly.type
_entity_poly.pdbx_seq_one_letter_code
_entity_poly.pdbx_strand_id
1 'polypeptide(L)'
;FKENLEYNLLVQKATEANMNVSESKLKTYYKTWEPDITVRHILVDDEATAKEIQTKLKNGEKFTDLAKEYSTDTATSTNGGLLDPFGPGEMDETFEKAAYALENKDDVSGIVKSTYGYHLIQLVKKTEKGTYAKEKANVKAAYIESQLTTENMTAALKKELKAANIDIKDSDLKDAFADYTSTSSTSSTTTSN
;
A
#
# COMPACT_ATOMS: atom_id res chain seq x y z
N PHE A 1 23.38 1.09 5.23
CA PHE A 1 22.30 0.28 4.61
C PHE A 1 21.88 -0.88 5.51
N LYS A 2 22.83 -1.74 5.97
CA LYS A 2 22.53 -2.91 6.83
C LYS A 2 21.91 -2.51 8.18
N GLU A 3 22.47 -1.51 8.85
CA GLU A 3 21.97 -1.00 10.13
C GLU A 3 20.55 -0.45 10.03
N ASN A 4 20.22 0.28 8.94
CA ASN A 4 18.87 0.78 8.71
C ASN A 4 17.87 -0.36 8.47
N LEU A 5 18.30 -1.42 7.77
CA LEU A 5 17.46 -2.59 7.55
C LEU A 5 17.19 -3.36 8.85
N GLU A 6 18.22 -3.54 9.69
CA GLU A 6 18.09 -4.17 11.00
C GLU A 6 17.17 -3.35 11.92
N TYR A 7 17.33 -2.02 11.94
CA TYR A 7 16.47 -1.12 12.71
C TYR A 7 15.00 -1.22 12.27
N ASN A 8 14.73 -1.12 10.96
CA ASN A 8 13.37 -1.22 10.43
C ASN A 8 12.72 -2.57 10.77
N LEU A 9 13.48 -3.67 10.66
CA LEU A 9 12.99 -4.99 11.02
C LEU A 9 12.69 -5.12 12.52
N LEU A 10 13.49 -4.50 13.39
CA LEU A 10 13.25 -4.49 14.84
C LEU A 10 11.98 -3.69 15.18
N VAL A 11 11.81 -2.52 14.57
CA VAL A 11 10.60 -1.68 14.76
C VAL A 11 9.36 -2.41 14.27
N GLN A 12 9.44 -3.07 13.12
CA GLN A 12 8.35 -3.90 12.60
C GLN A 12 7.98 -5.01 13.58
N LYS A 13 8.95 -5.79 14.04
CA LYS A 13 8.70 -6.88 15.00
C LYS A 13 8.16 -6.38 16.33
N ALA A 14 8.66 -5.25 16.84
CA ALA A 14 8.13 -4.63 18.04
C ALA A 14 6.66 -4.19 17.84
N THR A 15 6.35 -3.64 16.68
CA THR A 15 4.98 -3.25 16.32
C THR A 15 4.07 -4.47 16.25
N GLU A 16 4.46 -5.52 15.55
CA GLU A 16 3.71 -6.78 15.45
C GLU A 16 3.44 -7.41 16.83
N ALA A 17 4.46 -7.44 17.70
CA ALA A 17 4.33 -7.99 19.06
C ALA A 17 3.37 -7.19 19.95
N ASN A 18 3.23 -5.89 19.70
CA ASN A 18 2.34 -4.99 20.40
C ASN A 18 0.93 -4.89 19.78
N MET A 19 0.73 -5.47 18.60
CA MET A 19 -0.59 -5.50 17.95
C MET A 19 -1.53 -6.50 18.63
N ASN A 20 -2.74 -6.06 18.91
CA ASN A 20 -3.82 -6.96 19.30
C ASN A 20 -4.49 -7.53 18.04
N VAL A 21 -3.92 -8.62 17.50
CA VAL A 21 -4.46 -9.32 16.33
C VAL A 21 -5.47 -10.38 16.82
N SER A 22 -6.71 -9.96 17.03
CA SER A 22 -7.79 -10.88 17.43
C SER A 22 -8.49 -11.49 16.21
N GLU A 23 -9.05 -12.68 16.40
CA GLU A 23 -9.86 -13.37 15.37
C GLU A 23 -11.04 -12.51 14.87
N SER A 24 -11.65 -11.73 15.76
CA SER A 24 -12.73 -10.81 15.42
C SER A 24 -12.26 -9.71 14.46
N LYS A 25 -11.09 -9.12 14.72
CA LYS A 25 -10.49 -8.09 13.83
C LYS A 25 -10.15 -8.67 12.46
N LEU A 26 -9.58 -9.86 12.42
CA LEU A 26 -9.26 -10.53 11.15
C LEU A 26 -10.52 -10.84 10.33
N LYS A 27 -11.59 -11.33 10.96
CA LYS A 27 -12.87 -11.55 10.28
C LYS A 27 -13.51 -10.26 9.78
N THR A 28 -13.34 -9.17 10.51
CA THR A 28 -13.82 -7.85 10.07
C THR A 28 -13.01 -7.35 8.87
N TYR A 29 -11.70 -7.44 8.93
CA TYR A 29 -10.81 -7.05 7.85
C TYR A 29 -11.03 -7.90 6.59
N TYR A 30 -11.23 -9.21 6.74
CA TYR A 30 -11.53 -10.12 5.63
C TYR A 30 -12.74 -9.69 4.79
N LYS A 31 -13.71 -8.97 5.35
CA LYS A 31 -14.89 -8.52 4.59
C LYS A 31 -14.52 -7.59 3.42
N THR A 32 -13.51 -6.75 3.62
CA THR A 32 -13.01 -5.77 2.64
C THR A 32 -11.68 -6.17 2.00
N TRP A 33 -11.00 -7.16 2.57
CA TRP A 33 -9.75 -7.67 2.02
C TRP A 33 -10.02 -8.44 0.71
N GLU A 34 -9.18 -8.20 -0.27
CA GLU A 34 -9.14 -8.96 -1.51
C GLU A 34 -7.72 -9.49 -1.72
N PRO A 35 -7.53 -10.66 -2.40
CA PRO A 35 -6.21 -11.11 -2.80
C PRO A 35 -5.54 -10.14 -3.77
N ASP A 36 -4.22 -10.11 -3.75
CA ASP A 36 -3.45 -9.30 -4.69
C ASP A 36 -3.78 -9.64 -6.12
N ILE A 37 -3.81 -8.60 -6.96
CA ILE A 37 -3.97 -8.73 -8.40
C ILE A 37 -2.70 -8.26 -9.11
N THR A 38 -2.52 -8.74 -10.33
CA THR A 38 -1.46 -8.30 -11.23
C THR A 38 -2.11 -7.72 -12.47
N VAL A 39 -1.75 -6.49 -12.81
CA VAL A 39 -2.26 -5.81 -14.00
C VAL A 39 -1.11 -5.21 -14.82
N ARG A 40 -1.42 -4.86 -16.05
CA ARG A 40 -0.65 -3.90 -16.85
C ARG A 40 -1.40 -2.59 -16.91
N HIS A 41 -0.68 -1.48 -17.04
CA HIS A 41 -1.32 -0.21 -17.31
C HIS A 41 -0.60 0.59 -18.39
N ILE A 42 -1.32 1.52 -18.99
CA ILE A 42 -0.82 2.57 -19.86
C ILE A 42 -1.26 3.88 -19.24
N LEU A 43 -0.33 4.73 -18.88
CA LEU A 43 -0.59 6.07 -18.37
C LEU A 43 -0.31 7.11 -19.45
N VAL A 44 -1.23 8.04 -19.65
CA VAL A 44 -1.05 9.17 -20.57
C VAL A 44 -1.60 10.45 -19.94
N ASP A 45 -1.13 11.60 -20.43
CA ASP A 45 -1.45 12.89 -19.85
C ASP A 45 -2.84 13.40 -20.25
N ASP A 46 -3.34 13.00 -21.41
CA ASP A 46 -4.58 13.50 -21.96
C ASP A 46 -5.56 12.39 -22.39
N GLU A 47 -6.85 12.73 -22.34
CA GLU A 47 -7.93 11.81 -22.66
C GLU A 47 -8.01 11.44 -24.14
N ALA A 48 -7.55 12.33 -25.04
CA ALA A 48 -7.60 12.08 -26.48
C ALA A 48 -6.64 10.95 -26.86
N THR A 49 -5.42 10.97 -26.32
CA THR A 49 -4.44 9.89 -26.46
C THR A 49 -4.97 8.59 -25.84
N ALA A 50 -5.62 8.65 -24.67
CA ALA A 50 -6.22 7.45 -24.07
C ALA A 50 -7.32 6.84 -24.96
N LYS A 51 -8.14 7.66 -25.61
CA LYS A 51 -9.16 7.22 -26.59
C LYS A 51 -8.56 6.62 -27.84
N GLU A 52 -7.46 7.17 -28.34
CA GLU A 52 -6.70 6.60 -29.45
C GLU A 52 -6.22 5.19 -29.11
N ILE A 53 -5.55 5.04 -27.97
CA ILE A 53 -5.05 3.75 -27.48
C ILE A 53 -6.20 2.74 -27.30
N GLN A 54 -7.32 3.17 -26.73
CA GLN A 54 -8.50 2.31 -26.60
C GLN A 54 -9.01 1.83 -27.96
N THR A 55 -8.95 2.68 -28.98
CA THR A 55 -9.34 2.31 -30.35
C THR A 55 -8.35 1.30 -30.95
N LYS A 56 -7.05 1.51 -30.78
CA LYS A 56 -6.00 0.59 -31.23
C LYS A 56 -6.16 -0.79 -30.57
N LEU A 57 -6.43 -0.83 -29.26
CA LEU A 57 -6.71 -2.09 -28.53
C LEU A 57 -7.94 -2.82 -29.10
N LYS A 58 -9.02 -2.10 -29.40
CA LYS A 58 -10.21 -2.68 -30.05
C LYS A 58 -9.92 -3.23 -31.46
N ASN A 59 -8.94 -2.66 -32.15
CA ASN A 59 -8.48 -3.14 -33.45
C ASN A 59 -7.50 -4.32 -33.35
N GLY A 60 -7.18 -4.79 -32.13
CA GLY A 60 -6.35 -5.97 -31.91
C GLY A 60 -4.85 -5.68 -31.72
N GLU A 61 -4.46 -4.41 -31.57
CA GLU A 61 -3.09 -4.09 -31.23
C GLU A 61 -2.77 -4.56 -29.79
N LYS A 62 -1.53 -4.98 -29.56
CA LYS A 62 -1.14 -5.56 -28.27
C LYS A 62 -0.97 -4.49 -27.21
N PHE A 63 -1.56 -4.71 -26.05
CA PHE A 63 -1.43 -3.83 -24.89
C PHE A 63 0.03 -3.52 -24.52
N THR A 64 0.89 -4.53 -24.57
CA THR A 64 2.32 -4.41 -24.25
C THR A 64 3.09 -3.51 -25.21
N ASP A 65 2.71 -3.50 -26.48
CA ASP A 65 3.37 -2.67 -27.50
C ASP A 65 2.92 -1.21 -27.36
N LEU A 66 1.60 -1.01 -27.16
CA LEU A 66 1.04 0.31 -26.90
C LEU A 66 1.56 0.91 -25.57
N ALA A 67 1.78 0.08 -24.54
CA ALA A 67 2.41 0.54 -23.29
C ALA A 67 3.83 1.08 -23.53
N LYS A 68 4.63 0.41 -24.37
CA LYS A 68 5.98 0.86 -24.71
C LYS A 68 5.97 2.14 -25.54
N GLU A 69 4.99 2.29 -26.42
CA GLU A 69 4.90 3.41 -27.35
C GLU A 69 4.33 4.67 -26.70
N TYR A 70 3.28 4.52 -25.87
CA TYR A 70 2.48 5.67 -25.41
C TYR A 70 2.61 5.96 -23.91
N SER A 71 2.98 4.97 -23.06
CA SER A 71 2.93 5.19 -21.63
C SER A 71 3.97 6.18 -21.14
N THR A 72 3.53 7.18 -20.39
CA THR A 72 4.39 8.15 -19.70
C THR A 72 4.97 7.59 -18.41
N ASP A 73 4.48 6.44 -17.94
CA ASP A 73 5.09 5.72 -16.80
C ASP A 73 6.36 4.98 -17.24
N THR A 74 7.50 5.65 -17.10
CA THR A 74 8.82 5.12 -17.49
C THR A 74 9.27 3.93 -16.66
N ALA A 75 8.70 3.72 -15.48
CA ALA A 75 9.05 2.61 -14.61
C ALA A 75 8.55 1.26 -15.18
N THR A 76 7.38 1.28 -15.83
CA THR A 76 6.74 0.05 -16.32
C THR A 76 6.60 -0.03 -17.84
N SER A 77 6.67 1.10 -18.57
CA SER A 77 6.45 1.13 -20.02
C SER A 77 7.32 0.14 -20.78
N THR A 78 8.62 0.05 -20.46
CA THR A 78 9.58 -0.85 -21.11
C THR A 78 9.25 -2.32 -20.89
N ASN A 79 8.56 -2.65 -19.78
CA ASN A 79 8.06 -3.99 -19.44
C ASN A 79 6.60 -4.21 -19.90
N GLY A 80 6.12 -3.40 -20.86
CA GLY A 80 4.76 -3.48 -21.38
C GLY A 80 3.69 -3.12 -20.35
N GLY A 81 4.02 -2.18 -19.46
CA GLY A 81 3.12 -1.64 -18.44
C GLY A 81 2.87 -2.56 -17.24
N LEU A 82 3.67 -3.62 -17.03
CA LEU A 82 3.45 -4.58 -15.95
C LEU A 82 3.78 -3.97 -14.59
N LEU A 83 2.79 -3.97 -13.69
CA LEU A 83 2.96 -3.62 -12.29
C LEU A 83 3.28 -4.85 -11.44
N ASP A 84 3.96 -4.62 -10.33
CA ASP A 84 4.06 -5.63 -9.28
C ASP A 84 2.66 -5.96 -8.74
N PRO A 85 2.44 -7.19 -8.24
CA PRO A 85 1.17 -7.52 -7.59
C PRO A 85 0.87 -6.55 -6.45
N PHE A 86 -0.38 -6.10 -6.35
CA PHE A 86 -0.82 -5.19 -5.30
C PHE A 86 -2.16 -5.61 -4.69
N GLY A 87 -2.33 -5.27 -3.42
CA GLY A 87 -3.53 -5.47 -2.64
C GLY A 87 -4.38 -4.19 -2.48
N PRO A 88 -5.52 -4.26 -1.80
CA PRO A 88 -6.38 -3.12 -1.52
C PRO A 88 -5.69 -2.04 -0.68
N GLY A 89 -5.77 -0.79 -1.12
CA GLY A 89 -5.23 0.38 -0.44
C GLY A 89 -3.80 0.76 -0.83
N GLU A 90 -3.20 0.05 -1.80
CA GLU A 90 -1.83 0.29 -2.24
C GLU A 90 -1.75 1.24 -3.45
N MET A 91 -2.84 1.40 -4.19
CA MET A 91 -2.91 2.22 -5.39
C MET A 91 -3.88 3.39 -5.24
N ASP A 92 -3.89 4.31 -6.21
CA ASP A 92 -4.95 5.33 -6.30
C ASP A 92 -6.33 4.65 -6.30
N GLU A 93 -7.26 5.15 -5.49
CA GLU A 93 -8.58 4.53 -5.27
C GLU A 93 -9.35 4.29 -6.57
N THR A 94 -9.27 5.25 -7.52
CA THR A 94 -9.99 5.16 -8.80
C THR A 94 -9.35 4.08 -9.69
N PHE A 95 -8.03 4.03 -9.71
CA PHE A 95 -7.26 3.01 -10.41
C PHE A 95 -7.54 1.62 -9.85
N GLU A 96 -7.43 1.47 -8.54
CA GLU A 96 -7.62 0.20 -7.83
C GLU A 96 -9.03 -0.35 -8.06
N LYS A 97 -10.05 0.48 -7.91
CA LYS A 97 -11.43 0.10 -8.15
C LYS A 97 -11.67 -0.41 -9.57
N ALA A 98 -11.07 0.25 -10.57
CA ALA A 98 -11.18 -0.16 -11.96
C ALA A 98 -10.42 -1.47 -12.22
N ALA A 99 -9.25 -1.65 -11.62
CA ALA A 99 -8.45 -2.87 -11.74
C ALA A 99 -9.17 -4.08 -11.14
N TYR A 100 -9.73 -3.95 -9.92
CA TYR A 100 -10.48 -5.02 -9.26
C TYR A 100 -11.83 -5.33 -9.90
N ALA A 101 -12.40 -4.43 -10.71
CA ALA A 101 -13.61 -4.67 -11.48
C ALA A 101 -13.39 -5.57 -12.71
N LEU A 102 -12.14 -5.78 -13.13
CA LEU A 102 -11.82 -6.72 -14.21
C LEU A 102 -11.96 -8.16 -13.71
N GLU A 103 -12.55 -9.02 -14.52
CA GLU A 103 -12.91 -10.39 -14.11
C GLU A 103 -12.01 -11.45 -14.75
N ASN A 104 -11.73 -11.31 -16.05
CA ASN A 104 -11.01 -12.31 -16.80
C ASN A 104 -9.61 -11.82 -17.19
N LYS A 105 -8.67 -12.75 -17.27
CA LYS A 105 -7.37 -12.44 -17.84
C LYS A 105 -7.51 -11.79 -19.20
N ASP A 106 -6.71 -10.77 -19.44
CA ASP A 106 -6.66 -9.91 -20.64
C ASP A 106 -7.86 -8.96 -20.81
N ASP A 107 -8.85 -8.95 -19.89
CA ASP A 107 -9.86 -7.89 -19.85
C ASP A 107 -9.17 -6.52 -19.73
N VAL A 108 -9.70 -5.53 -20.46
CA VAL A 108 -9.19 -4.15 -20.44
C VAL A 108 -10.26 -3.21 -19.90
N SER A 109 -9.88 -2.33 -19.00
CA SER A 109 -10.78 -1.32 -18.41
C SER A 109 -11.26 -0.30 -19.45
N GLY A 110 -12.28 0.48 -19.06
CA GLY A 110 -12.49 1.79 -19.66
C GLY A 110 -11.32 2.73 -19.36
N ILE A 111 -11.40 3.96 -19.87
CA ILE A 111 -10.45 5.02 -19.53
C ILE A 111 -10.68 5.43 -18.08
N VAL A 112 -9.64 5.35 -17.26
CA VAL A 112 -9.67 5.66 -15.82
C VAL A 112 -8.89 6.95 -15.58
N LYS A 113 -9.53 7.94 -14.98
CA LYS A 113 -8.87 9.20 -14.62
C LYS A 113 -8.41 9.15 -13.17
N SER A 114 -7.14 9.39 -12.93
CA SER A 114 -6.54 9.58 -11.60
C SER A 114 -5.89 10.96 -11.47
N THR A 115 -5.22 11.19 -10.34
CA THR A 115 -4.38 12.39 -10.14
C THR A 115 -3.12 12.40 -11.01
N TYR A 116 -2.72 11.24 -11.52
CA TYR A 116 -1.53 11.09 -12.38
C TYR A 116 -1.81 11.27 -13.86
N GLY A 117 -3.07 11.18 -14.29
CA GLY A 117 -3.46 11.25 -15.71
C GLY A 117 -4.57 10.25 -16.05
N TYR A 118 -4.52 9.72 -17.26
CA TYR A 118 -5.51 8.79 -17.79
C TYR A 118 -4.87 7.41 -17.97
N HIS A 119 -5.54 6.40 -17.45
CA HIS A 119 -5.06 5.02 -17.47
C HIS A 119 -5.95 4.13 -18.31
N LEU A 120 -5.33 3.16 -18.96
CA LEU A 120 -5.96 1.93 -19.44
C LEU A 120 -5.31 0.78 -18.66
N ILE A 121 -6.11 -0.16 -18.17
CA ILE A 121 -5.66 -1.23 -17.27
C ILE A 121 -6.03 -2.57 -17.90
N GLN A 122 -5.08 -3.52 -17.95
CA GLN A 122 -5.31 -4.87 -18.42
C GLN A 122 -5.03 -5.86 -17.30
N LEU A 123 -5.98 -6.77 -17.04
CA LEU A 123 -5.82 -7.82 -16.04
C LEU A 123 -4.84 -8.90 -16.53
N VAL A 124 -3.81 -9.18 -15.76
CA VAL A 124 -2.86 -10.28 -16.01
C VAL A 124 -3.19 -11.48 -15.16
N LYS A 125 -3.45 -11.25 -13.86
CA LYS A 125 -3.79 -12.31 -12.92
C LYS A 125 -4.67 -11.77 -11.81
N LYS A 126 -5.74 -12.51 -11.52
CA LYS A 126 -6.61 -12.30 -10.36
C LYS A 126 -6.81 -13.65 -9.68
N THR A 127 -6.60 -13.69 -8.37
CA THR A 127 -6.90 -14.87 -7.58
C THR A 127 -8.28 -14.68 -6.96
N GLU A 128 -9.16 -15.65 -7.11
CA GLU A 128 -10.47 -15.62 -6.47
C GLU A 128 -10.31 -15.66 -4.95
N LYS A 129 -11.08 -14.82 -4.27
CA LYS A 129 -11.12 -14.78 -2.81
C LYS A 129 -11.67 -16.09 -2.26
N GLY A 130 -10.82 -16.84 -1.61
CA GLY A 130 -11.19 -18.08 -0.92
C GLY A 130 -12.02 -17.83 0.34
N THR A 131 -12.45 -18.89 1.01
CA THR A 131 -13.11 -18.74 2.32
C THR A 131 -12.14 -18.21 3.37
N TYR A 132 -12.65 -17.52 4.41
CA TYR A 132 -11.81 -17.02 5.50
C TYR A 132 -10.87 -18.07 6.10
N ALA A 133 -11.35 -19.31 6.23
CA ALA A 133 -10.54 -20.40 6.78
C ALA A 133 -9.31 -20.74 5.92
N LYS A 134 -9.45 -20.63 4.58
CA LYS A 134 -8.35 -20.85 3.63
C LYS A 134 -7.41 -19.63 3.58
N GLU A 135 -7.96 -18.42 3.63
CA GLU A 135 -7.22 -17.18 3.47
C GLU A 135 -6.69 -16.60 4.79
N LYS A 136 -6.96 -17.21 5.93
CA LYS A 136 -6.64 -16.67 7.26
C LYS A 136 -5.18 -16.21 7.39
N ALA A 137 -4.23 -16.95 6.81
CA ALA A 137 -2.82 -16.61 6.87
C ALA A 137 -2.52 -15.33 6.07
N ASN A 138 -3.05 -15.24 4.86
CA ASN A 138 -2.90 -14.08 3.96
C ASN A 138 -3.59 -12.84 4.54
N VAL A 139 -4.82 -13.02 5.04
CA VAL A 139 -5.59 -11.96 5.73
C VAL A 139 -4.85 -11.44 6.96
N LYS A 140 -4.22 -12.33 7.74
CA LYS A 140 -3.42 -11.92 8.90
C LYS A 140 -2.19 -11.14 8.49
N ALA A 141 -1.48 -11.57 7.46
CA ALA A 141 -0.29 -10.87 6.95
C ALA A 141 -0.67 -9.47 6.45
N ALA A 142 -1.67 -9.37 5.57
CA ALA A 142 -2.17 -8.10 5.04
C ALA A 142 -2.71 -7.18 6.15
N TYR A 143 -3.42 -7.73 7.15
CA TYR A 143 -3.87 -6.95 8.30
C TYR A 143 -2.71 -6.37 9.10
N ILE A 144 -1.67 -7.16 9.37
CA ILE A 144 -0.47 -6.69 10.08
C ILE A 144 0.19 -5.58 9.26
N GLU A 145 0.38 -5.78 7.97
CA GLU A 145 0.97 -4.80 7.06
C GLU A 145 0.18 -3.48 7.03
N SER A 146 -1.14 -3.54 6.92
CA SER A 146 -2.00 -2.36 6.98
C SER A 146 -1.91 -1.58 8.30
N GLN A 147 -1.42 -2.21 9.36
CA GLN A 147 -1.23 -1.59 10.67
C GLN A 147 0.19 -1.08 10.92
N LEU A 148 1.14 -1.29 10.01
CA LEU A 148 2.51 -0.78 10.10
C LEU A 148 2.59 0.71 9.74
N THR A 149 1.71 1.52 10.33
CA THR A 149 1.71 2.97 10.18
C THR A 149 2.80 3.60 11.05
N THR A 150 3.26 4.80 10.68
CA THR A 150 4.23 5.57 11.47
C THR A 150 3.75 5.76 12.91
N GLU A 151 2.45 5.95 13.11
CA GLU A 151 1.84 6.12 14.43
C GLU A 151 1.98 4.84 15.27
N ASN A 152 1.59 3.68 14.72
CA ASN A 152 1.69 2.40 15.41
C ASN A 152 3.13 1.98 15.68
N MET A 153 4.03 2.23 14.74
CA MET A 153 5.47 1.97 14.90
C MET A 153 6.06 2.85 16.01
N THR A 154 5.74 4.14 16.03
CA THR A 154 6.18 5.05 17.08
C THR A 154 5.62 4.65 18.45
N ALA A 155 4.35 4.29 18.53
CA ALA A 155 3.72 3.84 19.77
C ALA A 155 4.36 2.56 20.32
N ALA A 156 4.64 1.59 19.44
CA ALA A 156 5.31 0.34 19.82
C ALA A 156 6.74 0.61 20.32
N LEU A 157 7.50 1.46 19.62
CA LEU A 157 8.85 1.84 20.01
C LEU A 157 8.87 2.53 21.38
N LYS A 158 7.95 3.49 21.61
CA LYS A 158 7.80 4.15 22.93
C LYS A 158 7.54 3.15 24.04
N LYS A 159 6.70 2.15 23.78
CA LYS A 159 6.36 1.11 24.77
C LYS A 159 7.57 0.24 25.08
N GLU A 160 8.32 -0.20 24.09
CA GLU A 160 9.53 -1.01 24.27
C GLU A 160 10.64 -0.23 24.98
N LEU A 161 10.88 1.03 24.59
CA LEU A 161 11.87 1.90 25.26
C LEU A 161 11.52 2.13 26.74
N LYS A 162 10.24 2.32 27.05
CA LYS A 162 9.76 2.45 28.43
C LYS A 162 9.93 1.15 29.22
N ALA A 163 9.65 0.00 28.61
CA ALA A 163 9.82 -1.32 29.26
C ALA A 163 11.29 -1.66 29.50
N ALA A 164 12.18 -1.24 28.59
CA ALA A 164 13.63 -1.42 28.69
C ALA A 164 14.28 -0.54 29.76
N ASN A 165 13.56 0.44 30.32
CA ASN A 165 14.06 1.38 31.35
C ASN A 165 15.42 2.00 31.00
N ILE A 166 15.54 2.53 29.79
CA ILE A 166 16.79 3.09 29.26
C ILE A 166 17.12 4.38 29.98
N ASP A 167 18.28 4.44 30.63
CA ASP A 167 18.86 5.64 31.22
C ASP A 167 19.89 6.27 30.26
N ILE A 168 19.48 7.35 29.61
CA ILE A 168 20.36 8.11 28.70
C ILE A 168 21.19 9.08 29.52
N LYS A 169 22.47 8.74 29.72
CA LYS A 169 23.40 9.53 30.53
C LYS A 169 23.98 10.74 29.80
N ASP A 170 24.00 10.66 28.46
CA ASP A 170 24.50 11.75 27.61
C ASP A 170 23.41 12.83 27.48
N SER A 171 23.79 14.09 27.88
CA SER A 171 22.86 15.24 27.85
C SER A 171 22.38 15.58 26.44
N ASP A 172 23.25 15.41 25.44
CA ASP A 172 22.94 15.77 24.05
C ASP A 172 21.99 14.76 23.39
N LEU A 173 22.01 13.51 23.88
CA LEU A 173 21.11 12.45 23.42
C LEU A 173 19.78 12.43 24.18
N LYS A 174 19.67 13.02 25.36
CA LYS A 174 18.40 13.10 26.11
C LYS A 174 17.31 13.80 25.33
N ASP A 175 17.63 14.89 24.66
CA ASP A 175 16.67 15.67 23.88
C ASP A 175 16.27 14.95 22.59
N ALA A 176 17.20 14.22 21.97
CA ALA A 176 16.92 13.42 20.77
C ALA A 176 15.90 12.28 21.02
N PHE A 177 15.82 11.80 22.26
CA PHE A 177 14.88 10.74 22.67
C PHE A 177 13.72 11.23 23.53
N ALA A 178 13.63 12.54 23.81
CA ALA A 178 12.60 13.13 24.67
C ALA A 178 11.18 12.79 24.18
N ASP A 179 10.93 12.81 22.88
CA ASP A 179 9.65 12.46 22.28
C ASP A 179 9.27 10.99 22.45
N TYR A 180 10.24 10.11 22.66
CA TYR A 180 10.05 8.67 22.85
C TYR A 180 9.98 8.27 24.33
N THR A 181 10.52 9.08 25.24
CA THR A 181 10.60 8.80 26.67
C THR A 181 9.65 9.64 27.53
N SER A 182 9.17 10.78 27.02
CA SER A 182 8.30 11.68 27.77
C SER A 182 6.87 11.14 27.90
N THR A 183 6.35 11.18 29.12
CA THR A 183 4.94 11.00 29.47
C THR A 183 4.21 12.35 29.38
N SER A 184 4.24 13.06 28.26
CA SER A 184 3.51 14.32 28.17
C SER A 184 2.01 14.05 27.99
N SER A 185 1.27 14.17 29.08
CA SER A 185 -0.13 14.51 29.06
C SER A 185 -0.27 15.89 28.41
N THR A 186 -0.88 15.96 27.25
CA THR A 186 -1.31 17.23 26.63
C THR A 186 -2.33 17.91 27.55
N SER A 187 -1.88 18.79 28.42
CA SER A 187 -2.76 19.78 29.03
C SER A 187 -2.98 20.89 28.02
N SER A 188 -4.16 20.86 27.39
CA SER A 188 -4.68 21.99 26.63
C SER A 188 -4.86 23.17 27.56
N THR A 189 -3.92 24.11 27.55
CA THR A 189 -4.11 25.42 28.21
C THR A 189 -4.92 26.28 27.25
N THR A 190 -6.21 26.33 27.50
CA THR A 190 -7.10 27.37 26.99
C THR A 190 -6.70 28.69 27.63
N THR A 191 -6.04 29.55 26.90
CA THR A 191 -5.86 30.95 27.33
C THR A 191 -6.98 31.75 26.69
N SER A 192 -7.96 32.07 27.51
CA SER A 192 -8.92 33.15 27.25
C SER A 192 -8.20 34.48 27.38
N ASN A 193 -8.26 35.32 26.36
CA ASN A 193 -8.42 36.76 26.49
C ASN A 193 -8.97 37.30 25.17
#